data_463de3c76cfa47170cf6958750f41b6a
#
_entry.id   463de3c76cfa47170cf6958750f41b6a
#
_cell.length_a   1.000
_cell.length_b   1.000
_cell.length_c   1.000
_cell.angle_alpha   90.00
_cell.angle_beta   90.00
_cell.angle_gamma   90.00
#
_symmetry.space_group_name_H-M   'P 1'
#
loop_
_entity.id
_entity.type
_entity.pdbx_description
1 polymer ?
#
loop_
_entity_poly.entity_id
_entity_poly.type
_entity_poly.pdbx_seq_one_letter_code
_entity_poly.pdbx_strand_id
1 'polypeptide(L)'
;MQAAKDRGCNQFILFSNSPLVQLTKNGKGYAPTFSSANLRDDCYDDYAKYLVDVAEHLMEKGFNIPYISPINEPQVEWNTPRQEGSPWRNSQISRMFRELDKELSRSAKFDAVRMCVAETALLRAVYSQYESLTSRFDNDAMEAPGKQLYMFFDKQSPHYLGDLRHVDKEFMAHPYHNHFTSEDMRSTHRLAGAEAKKYGLDYHSSEWCLLPNSQRYGGITEDWQKGNHGDIQAALMMARVMHSDFVDMNAVSWCYWKAMELKGDHALVALHATDGDIHKGGYISANKMLWVLGNFSRFIRPNYKRIDLAGADDTDTLAATAYLSPDKRQIVAVFVNSDFENHGVDIALPKQWQKRVKSVKSYRTDARHDLAYSALPTTMAYEVAARGVTTLVIDLQ
;
A
#
# COMPACT_ATOMS: atom_id res chain seq x y z
N MET A 1 6.86 17.38 -3.14
CA MET A 1 6.60 17.41 -1.69
C MET A 1 5.89 18.70 -1.26
N GLN A 2 6.40 19.92 -1.54
CA GLN A 2 5.79 21.17 -1.06
C GLN A 2 4.31 21.31 -1.46
N ALA A 3 3.96 21.07 -2.73
CA ALA A 3 2.59 21.15 -3.19
C ALA A 3 1.62 20.15 -2.48
N ALA A 4 2.10 18.99 -2.05
CA ALA A 4 1.33 18.05 -1.25
C ALA A 4 1.16 18.55 0.19
N LYS A 5 2.23 19.08 0.79
CA LYS A 5 2.21 19.68 2.13
C LYS A 5 1.22 20.85 2.20
N ASP A 6 1.23 21.75 1.20
CA ASP A 6 0.31 22.89 1.10
C ASP A 6 -1.17 22.47 1.00
N ARG A 7 -1.43 21.21 0.62
CA ARG A 7 -2.76 20.59 0.53
C ARG A 7 -3.10 19.66 1.69
N GLY A 8 -2.31 19.72 2.77
CA GLY A 8 -2.58 18.99 4.02
C GLY A 8 -1.92 17.61 4.13
N CYS A 9 -1.04 17.21 3.19
CA CYS A 9 -0.18 16.06 3.40
C CYS A 9 0.87 16.41 4.48
N ASN A 10 0.86 15.68 5.58
CA ASN A 10 1.70 15.96 6.74
C ASN A 10 2.66 14.83 7.11
N GLN A 11 2.74 13.78 6.29
CA GLN A 11 3.66 12.64 6.46
C GLN A 11 4.28 12.28 5.12
N PHE A 12 5.59 12.04 5.11
CA PHE A 12 6.34 11.66 3.93
C PHE A 12 7.26 10.50 4.27
N ILE A 13 7.13 9.39 3.58
CA ILE A 13 8.02 8.24 3.71
C ILE A 13 9.22 8.45 2.78
N LEU A 14 10.43 8.36 3.33
CA LEU A 14 11.63 8.29 2.52
C LEU A 14 11.82 6.85 2.05
N PHE A 15 11.65 6.63 0.75
CA PHE A 15 11.63 5.30 0.14
C PHE A 15 12.75 5.16 -0.90
N SER A 16 13.53 4.09 -0.83
CA SER A 16 14.63 3.81 -1.74
C SER A 16 14.45 2.51 -2.49
N ASN A 17 14.37 2.56 -3.83
CA ASN A 17 14.29 1.37 -4.68
C ASN A 17 15.62 0.60 -4.75
N SER A 18 16.74 1.32 -4.76
CA SER A 18 18.10 0.78 -4.94
C SER A 18 19.10 1.57 -4.11
N PRO A 19 20.20 0.96 -3.67
CA PRO A 19 21.33 1.73 -3.16
C PRO A 19 21.84 2.75 -4.20
N LEU A 20 22.47 3.83 -3.71
CA LEU A 20 23.15 4.79 -4.58
C LEU A 20 24.09 4.10 -5.55
N VAL A 21 24.05 4.49 -6.81
CA VAL A 21 24.86 3.91 -7.90
C VAL A 21 26.37 3.89 -7.54
N GLN A 22 26.84 4.93 -6.86
CA GLN A 22 28.25 5.04 -6.41
C GLN A 22 28.64 4.00 -5.35
N LEU A 23 27.67 3.44 -4.62
CA LEU A 23 27.86 2.43 -3.57
C LEU A 23 27.58 1.01 -4.07
N THR A 24 27.17 0.85 -5.33
CA THR A 24 26.78 -0.45 -5.88
C THR A 24 27.97 -1.24 -6.44
N LYS A 25 27.84 -2.58 -6.45
CA LYS A 25 28.87 -3.52 -6.97
C LYS A 25 29.14 -3.36 -8.46
N ASN A 26 28.11 -2.97 -9.24
CA ASN A 26 28.20 -2.87 -10.70
C ASN A 26 28.13 -1.43 -11.24
N GLY A 27 28.05 -0.43 -10.37
CA GLY A 27 27.89 0.97 -10.78
C GLY A 27 26.58 1.29 -11.47
N LYS A 28 25.49 0.53 -11.16
CA LYS A 28 24.16 0.69 -11.77
C LYS A 28 23.05 0.61 -10.73
N GLY A 29 21.88 1.16 -11.06
CA GLY A 29 20.69 1.11 -10.20
C GLY A 29 19.94 -0.25 -10.23
N TYR A 30 20.45 -1.26 -10.95
CA TYR A 30 19.91 -2.62 -10.96
C TYR A 30 21.04 -3.62 -10.64
N ALA A 31 20.66 -4.79 -10.09
CA ALA A 31 21.62 -5.75 -9.55
C ALA A 31 22.34 -6.57 -10.64
N PRO A 32 23.61 -6.98 -10.43
CA PRO A 32 24.32 -7.86 -11.34
C PRO A 32 23.86 -9.33 -11.26
N THR A 33 23.24 -9.72 -10.14
CA THR A 33 22.70 -11.05 -9.85
C THR A 33 21.30 -10.92 -9.27
N PHE A 34 20.56 -12.02 -9.22
CA PHE A 34 19.21 -12.08 -8.65
C PHE A 34 19.16 -12.68 -7.23
N SER A 35 20.30 -12.90 -6.59
CA SER A 35 20.37 -13.60 -5.30
C SER A 35 21.13 -12.86 -4.21
N SER A 36 21.51 -11.60 -4.44
CA SER A 36 22.31 -10.84 -3.49
C SER A 36 22.19 -9.33 -3.75
N ALA A 37 22.27 -8.56 -2.68
CA ALA A 37 22.25 -7.11 -2.76
C ALA A 37 23.36 -6.54 -3.67
N ASN A 38 22.98 -5.53 -4.44
CA ASN A 38 23.91 -4.75 -5.27
C ASN A 38 24.78 -3.79 -4.47
N LEU A 39 24.46 -3.54 -3.19
CA LEU A 39 25.28 -2.74 -2.29
C LEU A 39 26.63 -3.43 -2.02
N ARG A 40 27.75 -2.70 -2.16
CA ARG A 40 29.06 -3.21 -1.78
C ARG A 40 29.12 -3.52 -0.28
N ASP A 41 29.87 -4.57 0.08
CA ASP A 41 29.92 -5.05 1.47
C ASP A 41 30.60 -4.06 2.42
N ASP A 42 31.46 -3.17 1.90
CA ASP A 42 32.14 -2.10 2.64
C ASP A 42 31.34 -0.76 2.71
N CYS A 43 30.10 -0.72 2.21
CA CYS A 43 29.32 0.53 2.05
C CYS A 43 27.97 0.53 2.76
N TYR A 44 27.71 -0.36 3.70
CA TYR A 44 26.42 -0.40 4.42
C TYR A 44 26.22 0.82 5.33
N ASP A 45 27.27 1.25 6.00
CA ASP A 45 27.28 2.46 6.83
C ASP A 45 27.20 3.73 5.99
N ASP A 46 27.90 3.80 4.84
CA ASP A 46 27.79 4.92 3.90
C ASP A 46 26.36 5.07 3.36
N TYR A 47 25.72 3.95 3.04
CA TYR A 47 24.33 3.98 2.57
C TYR A 47 23.34 4.37 3.68
N ALA A 48 23.55 3.88 4.91
CA ALA A 48 22.77 4.29 6.06
C ALA A 48 22.91 5.80 6.31
N LYS A 49 24.17 6.30 6.29
CA LYS A 49 24.44 7.73 6.44
C LYS A 49 23.75 8.56 5.35
N TYR A 50 23.82 8.14 4.09
CA TYR A 50 23.14 8.84 2.99
C TYR A 50 21.63 8.96 3.22
N LEU A 51 20.96 7.88 3.63
CA LEU A 51 19.51 7.90 3.91
C LEU A 51 19.17 8.87 5.05
N VAL A 52 19.99 8.89 6.10
CA VAL A 52 19.79 9.80 7.24
C VAL A 52 20.07 11.25 6.83
N ASP A 53 21.14 11.52 6.05
CA ASP A 53 21.45 12.87 5.55
C ASP A 53 20.30 13.43 4.69
N VAL A 54 19.68 12.60 3.83
CA VAL A 54 18.51 13.00 3.03
C VAL A 54 17.30 13.28 3.92
N ALA A 55 17.04 12.43 4.91
CA ALA A 55 15.94 12.63 5.86
C ALA A 55 16.15 13.93 6.65
N GLU A 56 17.36 14.17 7.17
CA GLU A 56 17.72 15.40 7.87
C GLU A 56 17.45 16.64 7.04
N HIS A 57 17.97 16.66 5.80
CA HIS A 57 17.77 17.77 4.89
C HIS A 57 16.29 18.06 4.61
N LEU A 58 15.46 17.03 4.45
CA LEU A 58 14.03 17.20 4.25
C LEU A 58 13.32 17.70 5.53
N MET A 59 13.75 17.22 6.71
CA MET A 59 13.23 17.68 8.00
C MET A 59 13.60 19.15 8.25
N GLU A 60 14.82 19.59 7.91
CA GLU A 60 15.22 21.00 7.97
C GLU A 60 14.40 21.91 7.06
N LYS A 61 13.90 21.38 5.94
CA LYS A 61 12.93 22.06 5.06
C LYS A 61 11.49 22.00 5.59
N GLY A 62 11.31 21.46 6.79
CA GLY A 62 10.01 21.40 7.47
C GLY A 62 9.09 20.28 6.98
N PHE A 63 9.62 19.23 6.33
CA PHE A 63 8.85 18.02 6.03
C PHE A 63 8.89 17.07 7.22
N ASN A 64 7.74 16.47 7.54
CA ASN A 64 7.67 15.41 8.54
C ASN A 64 7.99 14.07 7.86
N ILE A 65 9.10 13.43 8.28
CA ILE A 65 9.59 12.15 7.77
C ILE A 65 9.48 11.11 8.89
N PRO A 66 8.30 10.51 9.11
CA PRO A 66 8.14 9.51 10.16
C PRO A 66 8.77 8.16 9.82
N TYR A 67 8.99 7.86 8.54
CA TYR A 67 9.49 6.57 8.08
C TYR A 67 10.60 6.68 7.06
N ILE A 68 11.58 5.75 7.17
CA ILE A 68 12.60 5.48 6.15
C ILE A 68 12.49 4.03 5.73
N SER A 69 12.36 3.80 4.42
CA SER A 69 12.39 2.48 3.78
C SER A 69 13.70 2.30 3.02
N PRO A 70 14.68 1.53 3.57
CA PRO A 70 16.00 1.39 2.95
C PRO A 70 16.04 0.31 1.85
N ILE A 71 15.03 -0.54 1.78
CA ILE A 71 14.98 -1.73 0.92
C ILE A 71 13.59 -1.83 0.30
N ASN A 72 13.54 -2.15 -0.99
CA ASN A 72 12.30 -2.43 -1.71
C ASN A 72 12.33 -3.82 -2.33
N GLU A 73 11.27 -4.58 -2.14
CA GLU A 73 10.98 -5.87 -2.80
C GLU A 73 12.18 -6.82 -2.89
N PRO A 74 12.75 -7.25 -1.78
CA PRO A 74 13.96 -8.06 -1.75
C PRO A 74 13.83 -9.41 -2.47
N GLN A 75 12.59 -9.86 -2.76
CA GLN A 75 12.27 -11.10 -3.49
C GLN A 75 12.41 -10.97 -5.00
N VAL A 76 12.39 -9.74 -5.54
CA VAL A 76 12.40 -9.50 -6.98
C VAL A 76 13.83 -9.56 -7.51
N GLU A 77 13.98 -10.05 -8.72
CA GLU A 77 15.32 -10.29 -9.31
C GLU A 77 16.12 -9.04 -9.60
N TRP A 78 15.47 -7.94 -10.01
CA TRP A 78 16.08 -6.64 -10.29
C TRP A 78 17.37 -6.67 -11.12
N ASN A 79 17.52 -7.67 -12.01
CA ASN A 79 18.73 -7.90 -12.79
C ASN A 79 18.68 -7.34 -14.22
N THR A 80 17.71 -6.45 -14.49
CA THR A 80 17.52 -5.83 -15.80
C THR A 80 17.39 -4.30 -15.69
N PRO A 81 17.78 -3.54 -16.74
CA PRO A 81 17.73 -2.07 -16.72
C PRO A 81 16.31 -1.48 -16.89
N ARG A 82 15.26 -2.21 -16.54
CA ARG A 82 13.87 -1.73 -16.67
C ARG A 82 13.47 -0.78 -15.55
N GLN A 83 13.97 -1.05 -14.35
CA GLN A 83 13.65 -0.31 -13.14
C GLN A 83 14.82 -0.42 -12.17
N GLU A 84 14.98 0.58 -11.31
CA GLU A 84 15.91 0.52 -10.19
C GLU A 84 15.43 -0.49 -9.15
N GLY A 85 16.36 -1.25 -8.58
CA GLY A 85 16.06 -2.23 -7.57
C GLY A 85 17.27 -3.08 -7.19
N SER A 86 17.14 -3.81 -6.10
CA SER A 86 18.15 -4.75 -5.61
C SER A 86 17.47 -5.91 -4.89
N PRO A 87 17.79 -7.18 -5.22
CA PRO A 87 17.44 -8.31 -4.38
C PRO A 87 18.26 -8.27 -3.08
N TRP A 88 17.76 -8.88 -2.01
CA TRP A 88 18.47 -8.91 -0.73
C TRP A 88 18.30 -10.26 -0.05
N ARG A 89 19.38 -10.77 0.56
CA ARG A 89 19.34 -11.90 1.50
C ARG A 89 18.84 -11.46 2.86
N ASN A 90 18.24 -12.33 3.65
CA ASN A 90 17.78 -12.00 5.00
C ASN A 90 18.92 -11.46 5.90
N SER A 91 20.14 -12.01 5.79
CA SER A 91 21.31 -11.49 6.50
C SER A 91 21.69 -10.08 6.06
N GLN A 92 21.60 -9.80 4.76
CA GLN A 92 21.88 -8.48 4.21
C GLN A 92 20.82 -7.44 4.62
N ILE A 93 19.54 -7.84 4.63
CA ILE A 93 18.45 -7.02 5.15
C ILE A 93 18.72 -6.69 6.63
N SER A 94 18.95 -7.70 7.46
CA SER A 94 19.20 -7.51 8.88
C SER A 94 20.41 -6.60 9.13
N ARG A 95 21.49 -6.76 8.37
CA ARG A 95 22.65 -5.87 8.46
C ARG A 95 22.31 -4.43 8.11
N MET A 96 21.57 -4.20 7.02
CA MET A 96 21.20 -2.86 6.58
C MET A 96 20.36 -2.12 7.64
N PHE A 97 19.39 -2.83 8.22
CA PHE A 97 18.56 -2.25 9.28
C PHE A 97 19.38 -1.91 10.55
N ARG A 98 20.36 -2.73 10.91
CA ARG A 98 21.25 -2.45 12.07
C ARG A 98 22.16 -1.25 11.81
N GLU A 99 22.74 -1.09 10.62
CA GLU A 99 23.53 0.10 10.30
C GLU A 99 22.67 1.37 10.26
N LEU A 100 21.45 1.28 9.71
CA LEU A 100 20.53 2.43 9.72
C LEU A 100 20.05 2.79 11.12
N ASP A 101 19.73 1.83 11.99
CA ASP A 101 19.37 2.06 13.39
C ASP A 101 20.49 2.76 14.17
N LYS A 102 21.73 2.31 13.96
CA LYS A 102 22.94 2.90 14.55
C LYS A 102 23.12 4.34 14.08
N GLU A 103 22.91 4.62 12.79
CA GLU A 103 23.06 5.98 12.24
C GLU A 103 21.95 6.92 12.75
N LEU A 104 20.70 6.48 12.77
CA LEU A 104 19.56 7.23 13.34
C LEU A 104 19.75 7.50 14.83
N SER A 105 20.32 6.56 15.57
CA SER A 105 20.56 6.67 17.02
C SER A 105 21.63 7.69 17.39
N ARG A 106 22.38 8.26 16.43
CA ARG A 106 23.39 9.29 16.71
C ARG A 106 22.82 10.64 17.13
N SER A 107 21.54 10.90 16.87
CA SER A 107 20.92 12.17 17.20
C SER A 107 19.48 12.02 17.66
N ALA A 108 19.12 12.65 18.76
CA ALA A 108 17.76 12.67 19.31
C ALA A 108 16.70 13.25 18.35
N LYS A 109 17.11 14.02 17.33
CA LYS A 109 16.18 14.54 16.31
C LYS A 109 15.50 13.45 15.49
N PHE A 110 16.07 12.25 15.45
CA PHE A 110 15.51 11.09 14.74
C PHE A 110 14.72 10.14 15.64
N ASP A 111 14.56 10.44 16.92
CA ASP A 111 13.91 9.54 17.89
C ASP A 111 12.48 9.11 17.48
N ALA A 112 11.78 9.95 16.71
CA ALA A 112 10.44 9.66 16.19
C ALA A 112 10.44 8.97 14.82
N VAL A 113 11.60 8.81 14.17
CA VAL A 113 11.71 8.14 12.87
C VAL A 113 11.68 6.63 13.06
N ARG A 114 10.97 5.92 12.20
CA ARG A 114 10.90 4.45 12.18
C ARG A 114 11.38 3.90 10.85
N MET A 115 11.82 2.66 10.86
CA MET A 115 12.27 1.94 9.66
C MET A 115 11.18 1.01 9.15
N CYS A 116 10.89 1.07 7.85
CA CYS A 116 9.92 0.20 7.20
C CYS A 116 10.49 -1.20 7.00
N VAL A 117 10.07 -2.17 7.79
CA VAL A 117 10.45 -3.59 7.68
C VAL A 117 9.34 -4.32 6.92
N ALA A 118 9.57 -5.00 5.81
CA ALA A 118 10.76 -5.07 4.98
C ALA A 118 10.40 -4.84 3.50
N GLU A 119 9.25 -4.15 3.22
CA GLU A 119 8.75 -3.85 1.86
C GLU A 119 8.69 -5.12 0.99
N THR A 120 8.00 -6.13 1.52
CA THR A 120 7.86 -7.45 0.90
C THR A 120 7.05 -7.36 -0.38
N ALA A 121 7.60 -7.80 -1.51
CA ALA A 121 6.94 -7.76 -2.83
C ALA A 121 5.65 -8.58 -2.92
N LEU A 122 5.49 -9.60 -2.08
CA LEU A 122 4.40 -10.57 -2.15
C LEU A 122 3.94 -10.94 -0.73
N LEU A 123 2.64 -10.86 -0.46
CA LEU A 123 2.10 -11.28 0.85
C LEU A 123 2.44 -12.73 1.20
N ARG A 124 2.60 -13.60 0.20
CA ARG A 124 3.03 -14.98 0.44
C ARG A 124 4.39 -15.07 1.13
N ALA A 125 5.34 -14.20 0.81
CA ALA A 125 6.65 -14.17 1.43
C ALA A 125 6.64 -13.64 2.87
N VAL A 126 5.56 -12.97 3.29
CA VAL A 126 5.35 -12.53 4.67
C VAL A 126 5.32 -13.73 5.64
N TYR A 127 4.57 -14.80 5.28
CA TYR A 127 4.30 -15.94 6.16
C TYR A 127 4.91 -17.26 5.72
N SER A 128 5.34 -17.39 4.46
CA SER A 128 5.85 -18.67 3.93
C SER A 128 7.18 -18.55 3.20
N GLN A 129 7.92 -19.66 3.24
CA GLN A 129 9.05 -19.94 2.36
C GLN A 129 8.55 -20.84 1.23
N TYR A 130 8.92 -20.57 -0.02
CA TYR A 130 8.53 -21.39 -1.16
C TYR A 130 9.75 -21.74 -2.04
N GLU A 131 9.67 -22.92 -2.67
CA GLU A 131 10.80 -23.55 -3.35
C GLU A 131 11.44 -22.65 -4.42
N SER A 132 10.62 -22.03 -5.28
CA SER A 132 11.16 -21.16 -6.34
C SER A 132 11.86 -19.90 -5.82
N LEU A 133 11.53 -19.42 -4.63
CA LEU A 133 12.27 -18.34 -3.97
C LEU A 133 13.57 -18.89 -3.39
N THR A 134 13.50 -19.99 -2.65
CA THR A 134 14.66 -20.61 -2.00
C THR A 134 15.73 -20.99 -3.00
N SER A 135 15.34 -21.57 -4.16
CA SER A 135 16.29 -21.99 -5.21
C SER A 135 17.08 -20.83 -5.81
N ARG A 136 16.49 -19.62 -5.86
CA ARG A 136 17.20 -18.41 -6.33
C ARG A 136 18.25 -17.90 -5.34
N PHE A 137 18.18 -18.33 -4.09
CA PHE A 137 19.10 -17.96 -3.01
C PHE A 137 19.95 -19.15 -2.55
N ASP A 138 20.54 -19.87 -3.50
CA ASP A 138 21.48 -21.00 -3.30
C ASP A 138 20.86 -22.16 -2.49
N ASN A 139 19.54 -22.34 -2.54
CA ASN A 139 18.76 -23.29 -1.74
C ASN A 139 18.88 -23.06 -0.22
N ASP A 140 19.28 -21.87 0.21
CA ASP A 140 19.33 -21.50 1.62
C ASP A 140 18.03 -20.82 2.06
N ALA A 141 17.19 -21.57 2.76
CA ALA A 141 15.90 -21.09 3.26
C ALA A 141 16.03 -20.01 4.35
N MET A 142 17.17 -19.89 5.01
CA MET A 142 17.40 -18.83 6.00
C MET A 142 17.83 -17.53 5.35
N GLU A 143 18.47 -17.60 4.20
CA GLU A 143 18.93 -16.44 3.45
C GLU A 143 17.92 -15.93 2.41
N ALA A 144 17.09 -16.84 1.86
CA ALA A 144 16.03 -16.43 0.94
C ALA A 144 14.98 -15.55 1.63
N PRO A 145 14.59 -14.41 1.04
CA PRO A 145 13.71 -13.42 1.71
C PRO A 145 12.23 -13.85 1.73
N GLY A 146 11.97 -14.98 2.38
CA GLY A 146 10.64 -15.53 2.72
C GLY A 146 10.46 -15.65 4.23
N LYS A 147 9.25 -15.98 4.68
CA LYS A 147 8.86 -16.01 6.11
C LYS A 147 9.31 -14.76 6.85
N GLN A 148 9.17 -13.61 6.23
CA GLN A 148 9.83 -12.38 6.71
C GLN A 148 9.38 -11.95 8.10
N LEU A 149 8.14 -12.23 8.52
CA LEU A 149 7.73 -11.92 9.89
C LEU A 149 8.44 -12.80 10.91
N TYR A 150 8.61 -14.09 10.63
CA TYR A 150 9.45 -14.94 11.48
C TYR A 150 10.89 -14.44 11.48
N MET A 151 11.47 -14.17 10.31
CA MET A 151 12.87 -13.76 10.21
C MET A 151 13.19 -12.50 11.00
N PHE A 152 12.31 -11.50 10.98
CA PHE A 152 12.62 -10.19 11.56
C PHE A 152 11.96 -9.92 12.90
N PHE A 153 10.90 -10.65 13.28
CA PHE A 153 10.17 -10.40 14.52
C PHE A 153 10.13 -11.57 15.51
N ASP A 154 10.64 -12.75 15.14
CA ASP A 154 10.82 -13.85 16.08
C ASP A 154 12.18 -13.76 16.78
N LYS A 155 12.19 -13.79 18.12
CA LYS A 155 13.40 -13.72 18.92
C LYS A 155 14.37 -14.89 18.73
N GLN A 156 13.89 -16.00 18.17
CA GLN A 156 14.72 -17.18 17.86
C GLN A 156 15.41 -17.08 16.49
N SER A 157 15.00 -16.10 15.68
CA SER A 157 15.62 -15.87 14.37
C SER A 157 17.00 -15.22 14.53
N PRO A 158 18.02 -15.67 13.76
CA PRO A 158 19.32 -14.99 13.73
C PRO A 158 19.25 -13.60 13.10
N HIS A 159 18.14 -13.28 12.42
CA HIS A 159 17.90 -12.00 11.74
C HIS A 159 16.94 -11.08 12.49
N TYR A 160 16.62 -11.38 13.76
CA TYR A 160 15.71 -10.61 14.58
C TYR A 160 16.06 -9.11 14.61
N LEU A 161 15.07 -8.24 14.38
CA LEU A 161 15.20 -6.79 14.34
C LEU A 161 14.41 -6.07 15.44
N GLY A 162 13.55 -6.77 16.16
CA GLY A 162 12.67 -6.17 17.18
C GLY A 162 13.39 -5.70 18.44
N ASP A 163 14.73 -5.77 18.50
CA ASP A 163 15.60 -5.17 19.53
C ASP A 163 16.12 -3.78 19.11
N LEU A 164 15.92 -3.37 17.87
CA LEU A 164 16.39 -2.10 17.35
C LEU A 164 15.49 -0.95 17.83
N ARG A 165 16.09 0.21 18.10
CA ARG A 165 15.41 1.39 18.64
C ARG A 165 14.38 1.96 17.66
N HIS A 166 14.67 1.90 16.37
CA HIS A 166 13.86 2.51 15.31
C HIS A 166 12.97 1.49 14.57
N VAL A 167 12.78 0.28 15.11
CA VAL A 167 11.84 -0.73 14.62
C VAL A 167 10.67 -0.84 15.60
N ASP A 168 9.47 -0.51 15.14
CA ASP A 168 8.23 -0.68 15.89
C ASP A 168 7.54 -2.02 15.57
N LYS A 169 6.42 -2.28 16.22
CA LYS A 169 5.58 -3.46 15.97
C LYS A 169 4.70 -3.25 14.73
N GLU A 170 5.34 -3.03 13.60
CA GLU A 170 4.69 -2.83 12.31
C GLU A 170 5.55 -3.39 11.17
N PHE A 171 4.92 -3.72 10.05
CA PHE A 171 5.61 -4.18 8.86
C PHE A 171 4.93 -3.64 7.59
N MET A 172 5.72 -3.56 6.53
CA MET A 172 5.32 -3.08 5.22
C MET A 172 5.37 -4.21 4.21
N ALA A 173 4.31 -4.35 3.40
CA ALA A 173 4.28 -5.31 2.32
C ALA A 173 3.37 -4.85 1.18
N HIS A 174 3.64 -5.39 -0.01
CA HIS A 174 2.91 -5.13 -1.24
C HIS A 174 1.99 -6.29 -1.57
N PRO A 175 0.67 -6.09 -1.68
CA PRO A 175 -0.28 -7.15 -2.01
C PRO A 175 -0.33 -7.42 -3.53
N TYR A 176 0.85 -7.57 -4.18
CA TYR A 176 0.93 -7.93 -5.59
C TYR A 176 0.65 -9.40 -5.85
N HIS A 177 0.18 -9.73 -7.05
CA HIS A 177 0.05 -11.08 -7.59
C HIS A 177 -0.82 -12.06 -6.77
N ASN A 178 -1.78 -11.58 -6.01
CA ASN A 178 -2.71 -12.40 -5.23
C ASN A 178 -4.20 -12.06 -5.46
N HIS A 179 -4.50 -11.20 -6.44
CA HIS A 179 -5.85 -10.67 -6.70
C HIS A 179 -6.62 -11.38 -7.83
N PHE A 180 -6.17 -12.56 -8.22
CA PHE A 180 -6.67 -13.26 -9.40
C PHE A 180 -8.06 -13.85 -9.23
N THR A 181 -8.29 -14.47 -8.08
CA THR A 181 -9.63 -14.85 -7.62
C THR A 181 -9.87 -14.24 -6.24
N SER A 182 -11.13 -14.07 -5.87
CA SER A 182 -11.47 -13.61 -4.52
C SER A 182 -11.01 -14.59 -3.45
N GLU A 183 -11.07 -15.87 -3.71
CA GLU A 183 -10.64 -16.91 -2.79
C GLU A 183 -9.12 -16.84 -2.53
N ASP A 184 -8.30 -16.80 -3.58
CA ASP A 184 -6.85 -16.68 -3.45
C ASP A 184 -6.46 -15.38 -2.76
N MET A 185 -7.09 -14.26 -3.14
CA MET A 185 -6.87 -12.96 -2.53
C MET A 185 -7.15 -13.01 -1.03
N ARG A 186 -8.39 -13.39 -0.66
CA ARG A 186 -8.85 -13.42 0.73
C ARG A 186 -8.06 -14.43 1.58
N SER A 187 -7.75 -15.62 1.04
CA SER A 187 -6.98 -16.64 1.77
C SER A 187 -5.54 -16.17 2.03
N THR A 188 -4.88 -15.58 1.04
CA THR A 188 -3.51 -15.04 1.18
C THR A 188 -3.47 -13.93 2.22
N HIS A 189 -4.41 -12.97 2.19
CA HIS A 189 -4.51 -11.90 3.18
C HIS A 189 -4.75 -12.45 4.60
N ARG A 190 -5.67 -13.41 4.76
CA ARG A 190 -5.95 -14.04 6.07
C ARG A 190 -4.74 -14.78 6.63
N LEU A 191 -3.98 -15.48 5.80
CA LEU A 191 -2.75 -16.18 6.23
C LEU A 191 -1.68 -15.17 6.68
N ALA A 192 -1.46 -14.10 5.90
CA ALA A 192 -0.53 -13.04 6.26
C ALA A 192 -0.96 -12.30 7.54
N GLY A 193 -2.26 -11.98 7.66
CA GLY A 193 -2.82 -11.35 8.86
C GLY A 193 -2.74 -12.23 10.11
N ALA A 194 -2.95 -13.54 9.96
CA ALA A 194 -2.77 -14.49 11.06
C ALA A 194 -1.31 -14.58 11.52
N GLU A 195 -0.36 -14.51 10.58
CA GLU A 195 1.08 -14.46 10.92
C GLU A 195 1.44 -13.16 11.62
N ALA A 196 0.98 -12.00 11.13
CA ALA A 196 1.19 -10.71 11.76
C ALA A 196 0.67 -10.66 13.21
N LYS A 197 -0.51 -11.25 13.43
CA LYS A 197 -1.13 -11.33 14.75
C LYS A 197 -0.28 -12.11 15.76
N LYS A 198 0.48 -13.14 15.35
CA LYS A 198 1.37 -13.90 16.26
C LYS A 198 2.42 -13.00 16.90
N TYR A 199 2.90 -12.00 16.16
CA TYR A 199 3.94 -11.06 16.62
C TYR A 199 3.36 -9.74 17.13
N GLY A 200 2.03 -9.55 17.05
CA GLY A 200 1.34 -8.30 17.44
C GLY A 200 1.72 -7.12 16.57
N LEU A 201 1.81 -7.34 15.25
CA LEU A 201 2.26 -6.35 14.27
C LEU A 201 1.09 -5.68 13.57
N ASP A 202 1.19 -4.37 13.37
CA ASP A 202 0.33 -3.61 12.48
C ASP A 202 0.85 -3.71 11.03
N TYR A 203 -0.07 -3.82 10.09
CA TYR A 203 0.23 -3.94 8.66
C TYR A 203 0.03 -2.62 7.93
N HIS A 204 1.01 -2.25 7.11
CA HIS A 204 0.94 -1.17 6.14
C HIS A 204 1.00 -1.74 4.72
N SER A 205 -0.06 -1.56 3.94
CA SER A 205 -0.04 -1.80 2.50
C SER A 205 0.71 -0.64 1.84
N SER A 206 2.02 -0.78 1.71
CA SER A 206 2.93 0.31 1.37
C SER A 206 3.03 0.58 -0.13
N GLU A 207 2.63 -0.39 -0.97
CA GLU A 207 2.61 -0.22 -2.41
C GLU A 207 1.62 -1.17 -3.08
N TRP A 208 0.81 -0.67 -3.99
CA TRP A 208 0.04 -1.47 -4.93
C TRP A 208 -0.35 -0.68 -6.17
N CYS A 209 -0.30 -1.32 -7.33
CA CYS A 209 -0.97 -0.90 -8.57
C CYS A 209 -1.45 -2.13 -9.34
N LEU A 210 -2.26 -1.91 -10.34
CA LEU A 210 -2.66 -2.97 -11.27
C LEU A 210 -1.60 -3.10 -12.37
N LEU A 211 -0.73 -4.11 -12.29
CA LEU A 211 0.35 -4.32 -13.25
C LEU A 211 -0.17 -4.92 -14.57
N PRO A 212 0.39 -4.53 -15.75
CA PRO A 212 -0.07 -4.99 -17.08
C PRO A 212 -0.03 -6.50 -17.24
N ASN A 213 0.95 -7.17 -16.64
CA ASN A 213 1.12 -8.62 -16.76
C ASN A 213 0.28 -9.43 -15.75
N SER A 214 -0.56 -8.79 -14.97
CA SER A 214 -1.55 -9.45 -14.09
C SER A 214 -2.55 -10.32 -14.86
N GLN A 215 -2.54 -10.22 -16.18
CA GLN A 215 -3.37 -10.99 -17.12
C GLN A 215 -3.21 -12.50 -17.07
N ARG A 216 -2.04 -13.01 -16.68
CA ARG A 216 -1.78 -14.45 -16.61
C ARG A 216 -2.66 -15.18 -15.59
N TYR A 217 -3.46 -14.43 -14.86
CA TYR A 217 -4.07 -14.88 -13.64
C TYR A 217 -5.58 -14.64 -13.55
N GLY A 218 -6.26 -14.65 -14.69
CA GLY A 218 -7.72 -14.81 -14.81
C GLY A 218 -8.59 -13.62 -14.36
N GLY A 219 -9.54 -13.21 -15.19
CA GLY A 219 -10.66 -12.35 -14.81
C GLY A 219 -10.53 -10.86 -15.08
N ILE A 220 -9.41 -10.38 -15.65
CA ILE A 220 -9.31 -9.01 -16.16
C ILE A 220 -9.61 -9.04 -17.66
N THR A 221 -10.58 -8.26 -18.08
CA THR A 221 -11.09 -8.27 -19.46
C THR A 221 -10.05 -7.78 -20.49
N GLU A 222 -10.25 -8.15 -21.78
CA GLU A 222 -9.43 -7.72 -22.91
C GLU A 222 -9.28 -6.20 -23.01
N ASP A 223 -10.22 -5.42 -22.51
CA ASP A 223 -10.18 -3.96 -22.54
C ASP A 223 -9.09 -3.39 -21.66
N TRP A 224 -8.80 -4.01 -20.53
CA TRP A 224 -7.66 -3.64 -19.70
C TRP A 224 -6.32 -3.96 -20.38
N GLN A 225 -6.26 -5.06 -21.15
CA GLN A 225 -5.08 -5.44 -21.95
C GLN A 225 -4.71 -4.38 -23.00
N LYS A 226 -5.67 -3.57 -23.41
CA LYS A 226 -5.49 -2.50 -24.40
C LYS A 226 -5.05 -1.16 -23.78
N GLY A 227 -4.68 -1.15 -22.51
CA GLY A 227 -4.20 0.07 -21.82
C GLY A 227 -5.32 0.98 -21.33
N ASN A 228 -6.52 0.46 -21.15
CA ASN A 228 -7.66 1.24 -20.64
C ASN A 228 -7.71 1.22 -19.11
N HIS A 229 -6.60 1.63 -18.46
CA HIS A 229 -6.48 1.74 -17.00
C HIS A 229 -7.41 2.80 -16.39
N GLY A 230 -7.98 3.65 -17.22
CA GLY A 230 -9.04 4.59 -16.84
C GLY A 230 -10.39 3.94 -16.57
N ASP A 231 -10.55 2.65 -16.83
CA ASP A 231 -11.82 1.95 -16.66
C ASP A 231 -12.16 1.68 -15.19
N ILE A 232 -13.46 1.70 -14.92
CA ILE A 232 -14.02 1.34 -13.60
C ILE A 232 -13.66 -0.09 -13.19
N GLN A 233 -13.45 -1.02 -14.13
CA GLN A 233 -13.05 -2.39 -13.86
C GLN A 233 -11.71 -2.46 -13.09
N ALA A 234 -10.70 -1.72 -13.54
CA ALA A 234 -9.40 -1.63 -12.88
C ALA A 234 -9.53 -1.03 -11.48
N ALA A 235 -10.36 0.01 -11.36
CA ALA A 235 -10.61 0.68 -10.09
C ALA A 235 -11.39 -0.19 -9.09
N LEU A 236 -12.32 -1.03 -9.55
CA LEU A 236 -13.01 -2.01 -8.71
C LEU A 236 -12.05 -3.11 -8.24
N MET A 237 -11.11 -3.55 -9.08
CA MET A 237 -10.07 -4.50 -8.64
C MET A 237 -9.24 -3.91 -7.50
N MET A 238 -8.80 -2.65 -7.64
CA MET A 238 -8.12 -1.93 -6.55
C MET A 238 -8.96 -1.89 -5.27
N ALA A 239 -10.25 -1.54 -5.38
CA ALA A 239 -11.14 -1.45 -4.21
C ALA A 239 -11.33 -2.80 -3.50
N ARG A 240 -11.35 -3.92 -4.25
CA ARG A 240 -11.40 -5.29 -3.71
C ARG A 240 -10.13 -5.65 -2.94
N VAL A 241 -8.95 -5.29 -3.48
CA VAL A 241 -7.67 -5.47 -2.76
C VAL A 241 -7.66 -4.62 -1.49
N MET A 242 -8.04 -3.33 -1.58
CA MET A 242 -8.16 -2.47 -0.40
C MET A 242 -9.09 -3.05 0.66
N HIS A 243 -10.25 -3.61 0.25
CA HIS A 243 -11.17 -4.26 1.17
C HIS A 243 -10.48 -5.42 1.91
N SER A 244 -9.77 -6.30 1.20
CA SER A 244 -9.06 -7.43 1.80
C SER A 244 -7.92 -6.99 2.71
N ASP A 245 -7.15 -5.97 2.32
CA ASP A 245 -6.13 -5.37 3.19
C ASP A 245 -6.74 -4.84 4.50
N PHE A 246 -7.86 -4.11 4.42
CA PHE A 246 -8.48 -3.55 5.63
C PHE A 246 -9.21 -4.59 6.47
N VAL A 247 -9.90 -5.56 5.87
CA VAL A 247 -10.75 -6.52 6.61
C VAL A 247 -9.97 -7.75 7.04
N ASP A 248 -9.22 -8.37 6.12
CA ASP A 248 -8.53 -9.65 6.39
C ASP A 248 -7.17 -9.46 7.07
N MET A 249 -6.47 -8.33 6.82
CA MET A 249 -5.17 -8.02 7.43
C MET A 249 -5.20 -6.87 8.43
N ASN A 250 -6.31 -6.14 8.53
CA ASN A 250 -6.46 -4.97 9.40
C ASN A 250 -5.42 -3.87 9.10
N ALA A 251 -5.17 -3.59 7.81
CA ALA A 251 -4.20 -2.59 7.39
C ALA A 251 -4.49 -1.23 8.02
N VAL A 252 -3.44 -0.58 8.55
CA VAL A 252 -3.51 0.74 9.19
C VAL A 252 -3.18 1.88 8.24
N SER A 253 -2.56 1.59 7.10
CA SER A 253 -2.38 2.52 5.97
C SER A 253 -2.40 1.79 4.63
N TRP A 254 -2.62 2.57 3.56
CA TRP A 254 -2.66 2.04 2.20
C TRP A 254 -2.09 3.08 1.22
N CYS A 255 -1.11 2.65 0.40
CA CYS A 255 -0.43 3.50 -0.58
C CYS A 255 -0.60 2.94 -1.99
N TYR A 256 -0.86 3.84 -2.94
CA TYR A 256 -0.95 3.52 -4.36
C TYR A 256 0.36 3.85 -5.10
N TRP A 257 0.84 2.95 -5.94
CA TRP A 257 1.97 3.14 -6.82
C TRP A 257 1.44 3.31 -8.27
N LYS A 258 1.48 4.51 -8.89
CA LYS A 258 2.01 5.80 -8.40
C LYS A 258 1.02 6.94 -8.69
N ALA A 259 1.21 8.09 -8.06
CA ALA A 259 0.29 9.21 -8.19
C ALA A 259 0.22 9.77 -9.61
N MET A 260 1.37 9.95 -10.29
CA MET A 260 1.45 10.54 -11.63
C MET A 260 2.52 9.85 -12.48
N GLU A 261 2.23 9.68 -13.78
CA GLU A 261 3.15 9.07 -14.72
C GLU A 261 2.98 9.64 -16.13
N LEU A 262 4.08 9.74 -16.86
CA LEU A 262 4.05 10.04 -18.29
C LEU A 262 3.45 8.85 -19.04
N LYS A 263 2.44 9.08 -19.90
CA LYS A 263 1.58 8.09 -20.55
C LYS A 263 0.58 7.36 -19.63
N GLY A 264 0.79 7.33 -18.33
CA GLY A 264 -0.20 7.09 -17.30
C GLY A 264 -0.79 5.70 -17.12
N ASP A 265 -0.17 4.67 -17.64
CA ASP A 265 -0.74 3.32 -17.65
C ASP A 265 -0.99 2.73 -16.26
N HIS A 266 -0.23 3.15 -15.25
CA HIS A 266 -0.36 2.69 -13.85
C HIS A 266 -0.66 3.80 -12.86
N ALA A 267 -0.71 5.07 -13.31
CA ALA A 267 -0.85 6.20 -12.41
C ALA A 267 -2.30 6.51 -12.07
N LEU A 268 -2.52 7.18 -10.95
CA LEU A 268 -3.82 7.80 -10.65
C LEU A 268 -4.11 8.96 -11.63
N VAL A 269 -3.07 9.67 -12.04
CA VAL A 269 -3.13 10.78 -12.99
C VAL A 269 -2.14 10.54 -14.12
N ALA A 270 -2.63 10.47 -15.35
CA ALA A 270 -1.83 10.35 -16.56
C ALA A 270 -1.36 11.74 -17.04
N LEU A 271 -0.08 11.86 -17.36
CA LEU A 271 0.53 13.03 -17.98
C LEU A 271 0.67 12.78 -19.48
N HIS A 272 0.06 13.64 -20.30
CA HIS A 272 0.09 13.58 -21.77
C HIS A 272 0.95 14.73 -22.28
N ALA A 273 2.23 14.44 -22.58
CA ALA A 273 3.17 15.43 -23.05
C ALA A 273 3.04 15.69 -24.56
N THR A 274 3.12 16.95 -24.99
CA THR A 274 3.15 17.34 -26.41
C THR A 274 4.41 16.76 -27.06
N ASP A 275 4.26 16.00 -28.14
CA ASP A 275 5.35 15.28 -28.83
C ASP A 275 6.19 14.39 -27.90
N GLY A 276 5.64 13.95 -26.75
CA GLY A 276 6.36 13.17 -25.75
C GLY A 276 7.33 13.96 -24.90
N ASP A 277 7.39 15.28 -25.03
CA ASP A 277 8.27 16.18 -24.31
C ASP A 277 7.48 17.02 -23.29
N ILE A 278 7.69 16.76 -21.99
CA ILE A 278 7.00 17.48 -20.89
C ILE A 278 7.33 18.99 -20.88
N HIS A 279 8.44 19.43 -21.46
CA HIS A 279 8.83 20.84 -21.51
C HIS A 279 8.06 21.63 -22.58
N LYS A 280 7.43 20.93 -23.53
CA LYS A 280 6.56 21.52 -24.55
C LYS A 280 5.10 21.71 -24.07
N GLY A 281 4.81 21.36 -22.81
CA GLY A 281 3.46 21.38 -22.29
C GLY A 281 2.69 20.08 -22.55
N GLY A 282 1.36 20.13 -22.42
CA GLY A 282 0.50 18.96 -22.57
C GLY A 282 -0.79 19.11 -21.76
N TYR A 283 -1.42 18.00 -21.44
CA TYR A 283 -2.59 17.95 -20.56
C TYR A 283 -2.49 16.78 -19.57
N ILE A 284 -3.35 16.79 -18.57
CA ILE A 284 -3.47 15.70 -17.60
C ILE A 284 -4.86 15.07 -17.69
N SER A 285 -4.96 13.78 -17.39
CA SER A 285 -6.23 13.09 -17.19
C SER A 285 -6.22 12.27 -15.91
N ALA A 286 -7.35 12.24 -15.22
CA ALA A 286 -7.52 11.41 -14.04
C ALA A 286 -8.07 10.05 -14.43
N ASN A 287 -7.47 8.98 -13.94
CA ASN A 287 -7.96 7.62 -14.09
C ASN A 287 -9.05 7.31 -13.06
N LYS A 288 -9.93 6.35 -13.31
CA LYS A 288 -10.99 5.95 -12.37
C LYS A 288 -10.45 5.53 -11.00
N MET A 289 -9.24 4.97 -10.96
CA MET A 289 -8.55 4.62 -9.71
C MET A 289 -8.33 5.81 -8.79
N LEU A 290 -8.09 7.04 -9.33
CA LEU A 290 -8.00 8.25 -8.49
C LEU A 290 -9.31 8.50 -7.73
N TRP A 291 -10.42 8.38 -8.42
CA TRP A 291 -11.73 8.67 -7.85
C TRP A 291 -12.20 7.57 -6.89
N VAL A 292 -11.93 6.31 -7.19
CA VAL A 292 -12.20 5.19 -6.28
C VAL A 292 -11.29 5.26 -5.04
N LEU A 293 -10.00 5.58 -5.17
CA LEU A 293 -9.15 5.86 -4.02
C LEU A 293 -9.71 7.04 -3.21
N GLY A 294 -10.26 8.05 -3.89
CA GLY A 294 -10.94 9.19 -3.28
C GLY A 294 -12.18 8.81 -2.46
N ASN A 295 -12.90 7.75 -2.84
CA ASN A 295 -14.00 7.21 -2.04
C ASN A 295 -13.55 6.77 -0.63
N PHE A 296 -12.31 6.38 -0.47
CA PHE A 296 -11.70 6.09 0.84
C PHE A 296 -11.00 7.32 1.40
N SER A 297 -9.95 7.80 0.74
CA SER A 297 -8.97 8.74 1.29
C SER A 297 -9.53 10.14 1.58
N ARG A 298 -10.55 10.59 0.85
CA ARG A 298 -11.18 11.89 1.08
C ARG A 298 -11.95 11.96 2.39
N PHE A 299 -12.53 10.85 2.82
CA PHE A 299 -13.48 10.78 3.93
C PHE A 299 -12.90 10.08 5.16
N ILE A 300 -12.11 9.03 4.98
CA ILE A 300 -11.42 8.34 6.06
C ILE A 300 -10.11 9.10 6.32
N ARG A 301 -10.07 9.81 7.44
CA ARG A 301 -8.93 10.65 7.80
C ARG A 301 -8.07 10.00 8.88
N PRO A 302 -6.84 10.48 9.14
CA PRO A 302 -5.98 9.94 10.19
C PRO A 302 -6.73 9.77 11.52
N ASN A 303 -6.47 8.66 12.21
CA ASN A 303 -7.08 8.26 13.48
C ASN A 303 -8.56 7.84 13.41
N TYR A 304 -9.18 7.72 12.22
CA TYR A 304 -10.45 7.00 12.09
C TYR A 304 -10.23 5.54 12.44
N LYS A 305 -11.17 4.95 13.17
CA LYS A 305 -11.10 3.53 13.53
C LYS A 305 -12.07 2.73 12.69
N ARG A 306 -11.58 1.66 12.06
CA ARG A 306 -12.47 0.69 11.42
C ARG A 306 -13.38 0.09 12.48
N ILE A 307 -14.66 -0.02 12.15
CA ILE A 307 -15.68 -0.67 12.99
C ILE A 307 -16.21 -1.89 12.26
N ASP A 308 -16.63 -2.91 13.01
CA ASP A 308 -17.15 -4.13 12.43
C ASP A 308 -18.45 -3.86 11.68
N LEU A 309 -18.57 -4.45 10.50
CA LEU A 309 -19.72 -4.41 9.62
C LEU A 309 -20.04 -5.84 9.20
N ALA A 310 -21.31 -6.23 9.28
CA ALA A 310 -21.79 -7.54 8.88
C ALA A 310 -22.73 -7.44 7.68
N GLY A 311 -22.79 -8.48 6.86
CA GLY A 311 -23.77 -8.62 5.78
C GLY A 311 -23.30 -8.10 4.41
N ALA A 312 -22.09 -7.50 4.31
CA ALA A 312 -21.52 -7.07 3.04
C ALA A 312 -20.01 -7.37 3.04
N ASP A 313 -19.65 -8.63 2.80
CA ASP A 313 -18.24 -9.10 2.82
C ASP A 313 -17.91 -10.01 1.63
N ASP A 314 -18.67 -9.90 0.55
CA ASP A 314 -18.39 -10.63 -0.69
C ASP A 314 -17.75 -9.71 -1.71
N THR A 315 -16.46 -9.89 -1.97
CA THR A 315 -15.69 -9.08 -2.91
C THR A 315 -16.05 -9.31 -4.37
N ASP A 316 -16.75 -10.40 -4.70
CA ASP A 316 -17.25 -10.66 -6.06
C ASP A 316 -18.58 -9.96 -6.34
N THR A 317 -19.36 -9.69 -5.31
CA THR A 317 -20.64 -8.98 -5.42
C THR A 317 -20.62 -7.67 -4.64
N LEU A 318 -20.92 -7.68 -3.35
CA LEU A 318 -21.00 -6.49 -2.50
C LEU A 318 -20.11 -6.63 -1.26
N ALA A 319 -19.12 -5.79 -1.15
CA ALA A 319 -18.25 -5.69 0.03
C ALA A 319 -18.31 -4.27 0.61
N ALA A 320 -18.21 -4.16 1.94
CA ALA A 320 -18.21 -2.84 2.59
C ALA A 320 -17.26 -2.78 3.79
N THR A 321 -16.77 -1.57 4.06
CA THR A 321 -16.01 -1.23 5.26
C THR A 321 -16.61 -0.01 5.93
N ALA A 322 -16.53 0.08 7.26
CA ALA A 322 -17.04 1.23 7.99
C ALA A 322 -16.01 1.75 9.00
N TYR A 323 -16.00 3.07 9.19
CA TYR A 323 -15.03 3.77 10.02
C TYR A 323 -15.72 4.83 10.88
N LEU A 324 -15.26 4.95 12.12
CA LEU A 324 -15.74 5.94 13.08
C LEU A 324 -14.67 7.02 13.30
N SER A 325 -15.08 8.29 13.21
CA SER A 325 -14.20 9.42 13.52
C SER A 325 -13.75 9.44 14.99
N PRO A 326 -12.58 10.01 15.30
CA PRO A 326 -12.06 10.07 16.68
C PRO A 326 -13.01 10.74 17.68
N ASP A 327 -13.73 11.77 17.24
CA ASP A 327 -14.73 12.52 18.04
C ASP A 327 -16.11 11.82 18.10
N LYS A 328 -16.25 10.68 17.42
CA LYS A 328 -17.49 9.89 17.31
C LYS A 328 -18.69 10.67 16.74
N ARG A 329 -18.41 11.66 15.88
CA ARG A 329 -19.44 12.48 15.22
C ARG A 329 -19.67 12.12 13.77
N GLN A 330 -18.88 11.20 13.21
CA GLN A 330 -19.04 10.79 11.83
C GLN A 330 -18.76 9.29 11.67
N ILE A 331 -19.62 8.61 10.92
CA ILE A 331 -19.39 7.27 10.39
C ILE A 331 -19.19 7.39 8.89
N VAL A 332 -18.15 6.79 8.37
CA VAL A 332 -17.89 6.65 6.92
C VAL A 332 -18.04 5.18 6.57
N ALA A 333 -18.97 4.84 5.69
CA ALA A 333 -19.14 3.50 5.16
C ALA A 333 -18.84 3.52 3.65
N VAL A 334 -17.95 2.63 3.20
CA VAL A 334 -17.56 2.50 1.80
C VAL A 334 -18.04 1.15 1.29
N PHE A 335 -18.90 1.19 0.28
CA PHE A 335 -19.46 0.02 -0.39
C PHE A 335 -18.76 -0.15 -1.76
N VAL A 336 -18.28 -1.35 -2.02
CA VAL A 336 -17.71 -1.78 -3.30
C VAL A 336 -18.68 -2.76 -3.93
N ASN A 337 -19.40 -2.33 -4.94
CA ASN A 337 -20.31 -3.19 -5.70
C ASN A 337 -19.64 -3.65 -7.00
N SER A 338 -19.17 -4.88 -7.00
CA SER A 338 -18.53 -5.53 -8.16
C SER A 338 -19.56 -6.18 -9.11
N ASP A 339 -20.82 -6.30 -8.68
CA ASP A 339 -21.93 -6.91 -9.45
C ASP A 339 -22.42 -5.97 -10.56
N PHE A 340 -23.11 -6.54 -11.54
CA PHE A 340 -23.78 -5.83 -12.62
C PHE A 340 -25.19 -5.34 -12.26
N GLU A 341 -25.64 -5.62 -11.04
CA GLU A 341 -26.94 -5.18 -10.51
C GLU A 341 -26.75 -4.20 -9.34
N ASN A 342 -27.72 -3.31 -9.18
CA ASN A 342 -27.79 -2.45 -8.00
C ASN A 342 -28.17 -3.29 -6.78
N HIS A 343 -27.56 -2.98 -5.63
CA HIS A 343 -27.90 -3.63 -4.36
C HIS A 343 -28.61 -2.66 -3.41
N GLY A 344 -29.78 -3.09 -2.92
CA GLY A 344 -30.41 -2.42 -1.78
C GLY A 344 -29.67 -2.76 -0.49
N VAL A 345 -29.35 -1.76 0.33
CA VAL A 345 -28.69 -1.93 1.63
C VAL A 345 -29.48 -1.23 2.74
N ASP A 346 -29.73 -1.98 3.83
CA ASP A 346 -30.32 -1.46 5.06
C ASP A 346 -29.22 -1.36 6.14
N ILE A 347 -28.91 -0.14 6.57
CA ILE A 347 -27.85 0.10 7.56
C ILE A 347 -28.43 0.05 8.98
N ALA A 348 -28.19 -1.03 9.69
CA ALA A 348 -28.58 -1.18 11.08
C ALA A 348 -27.53 -0.58 12.02
N LEU A 349 -27.73 0.66 12.45
CA LEU A 349 -26.92 1.25 13.51
C LEU A 349 -27.41 0.82 14.91
N PRO A 350 -26.51 0.72 15.91
CA PRO A 350 -26.91 0.60 17.30
C PRO A 350 -27.91 1.70 17.67
N LYS A 351 -28.96 1.38 18.46
CA LYS A 351 -30.07 2.31 18.80
C LYS A 351 -29.60 3.69 19.29
N GLN A 352 -28.51 3.70 20.05
CA GLN A 352 -27.91 4.94 20.57
C GLN A 352 -27.33 5.85 19.48
N TRP A 353 -26.84 5.28 18.36
CA TRP A 353 -26.30 6.04 17.23
C TRP A 353 -27.39 6.41 16.23
N GLN A 354 -28.36 5.51 16.02
CA GLN A 354 -29.48 5.78 15.12
C GLN A 354 -30.24 7.07 15.48
N LYS A 355 -30.46 7.34 16.79
CA LYS A 355 -31.10 8.55 17.28
C LYS A 355 -30.26 9.82 17.08
N ARG A 356 -28.97 9.68 16.81
CA ARG A 356 -28.01 10.79 16.62
C ARG A 356 -27.78 11.14 15.17
N VAL A 357 -28.32 10.38 14.21
CA VAL A 357 -28.13 10.65 12.79
C VAL A 357 -28.71 12.02 12.44
N LYS A 358 -27.84 12.93 12.00
CA LYS A 358 -28.17 14.30 11.60
C LYS A 358 -28.35 14.43 10.10
N SER A 359 -27.44 13.85 9.33
CA SER A 359 -27.45 13.89 7.87
C SER A 359 -26.74 12.68 7.29
N VAL A 360 -27.10 12.33 6.06
CA VAL A 360 -26.41 11.31 5.28
C VAL A 360 -26.09 11.88 3.91
N LYS A 361 -24.83 11.71 3.49
CA LYS A 361 -24.32 12.14 2.20
C LYS A 361 -23.75 10.93 1.49
N SER A 362 -23.97 10.81 0.19
CA SER A 362 -23.32 9.80 -0.63
C SER A 362 -22.37 10.41 -1.65
N TYR A 363 -21.34 9.68 -1.97
CA TYR A 363 -20.38 9.99 -3.01
C TYR A 363 -20.14 8.74 -3.84
N ARG A 364 -20.53 8.77 -5.11
CA ARG A 364 -20.50 7.63 -6.01
C ARG A 364 -19.43 7.78 -7.07
N THR A 365 -18.66 6.72 -7.28
CA THR A 365 -17.76 6.55 -8.42
C THR A 365 -18.16 5.29 -9.19
N ASP A 366 -18.46 5.44 -10.48
CA ASP A 366 -18.73 4.37 -11.42
C ASP A 366 -18.20 4.75 -12.82
N ALA A 367 -18.57 4.05 -13.88
CA ALA A 367 -18.13 4.36 -15.24
C ALA A 367 -18.45 5.80 -15.68
N ARG A 368 -19.52 6.41 -15.16
CA ARG A 368 -20.04 7.73 -15.56
C ARG A 368 -19.84 8.81 -14.51
N HIS A 369 -19.56 8.46 -13.27
CA HIS A 369 -19.51 9.37 -12.14
C HIS A 369 -18.15 9.32 -11.44
N ASP A 370 -17.70 10.46 -10.94
CA ASP A 370 -16.44 10.68 -10.25
C ASP A 370 -16.72 11.38 -8.92
N LEU A 371 -16.88 10.61 -7.83
CA LEU A 371 -17.30 11.12 -6.50
C LEU A 371 -18.58 11.98 -6.57
N ALA A 372 -19.55 11.57 -7.39
CA ALA A 372 -20.79 12.31 -7.54
C ALA A 372 -21.56 12.39 -6.20
N TYR A 373 -21.79 13.61 -5.74
CA TYR A 373 -22.44 13.90 -4.48
C TYR A 373 -23.97 13.79 -4.57
N SER A 374 -24.59 13.24 -3.52
CA SER A 374 -26.04 13.31 -3.28
C SER A 374 -26.33 13.41 -1.79
N ALA A 375 -27.27 14.28 -1.42
CA ALA A 375 -27.86 14.25 -0.09
C ALA A 375 -28.90 13.11 -0.03
N LEU A 376 -28.85 12.31 1.04
CA LEU A 376 -29.75 11.17 1.21
C LEU A 376 -30.67 11.38 2.43
N PRO A 377 -31.87 10.74 2.42
CA PRO A 377 -32.71 10.71 3.59
C PRO A 377 -32.05 9.93 4.74
N THR A 378 -32.44 10.19 5.98
CA THR A 378 -31.91 9.52 7.18
C THR A 378 -32.62 8.19 7.48
N THR A 379 -33.28 7.61 6.50
CA THR A 379 -34.03 6.33 6.63
C THR A 379 -33.15 5.11 6.81
N MET A 380 -31.84 5.23 6.49
CA MET A 380 -30.82 4.20 6.55
C MET A 380 -31.04 3.02 5.55
N ALA A 381 -31.94 3.19 4.59
CA ALA A 381 -32.16 2.28 3.46
C ALA A 381 -31.72 2.98 2.16
N TYR A 382 -30.76 2.39 1.44
CA TYR A 382 -30.14 3.01 0.27
C TYR A 382 -29.93 1.99 -0.84
N GLU A 383 -29.70 2.50 -2.06
CA GLU A 383 -29.28 1.72 -3.20
C GLU A 383 -27.79 2.00 -3.49
N VAL A 384 -27.00 0.93 -3.61
CA VAL A 384 -25.61 0.96 -4.04
C VAL A 384 -25.56 0.57 -5.51
N ALA A 385 -25.08 1.50 -6.35
CA ALA A 385 -25.08 1.33 -7.79
C ALA A 385 -24.18 0.18 -8.24
N ALA A 386 -24.61 -0.53 -9.28
CA ALA A 386 -23.84 -1.56 -9.97
C ALA A 386 -22.48 -1.05 -10.44
N ARG A 387 -21.49 -1.93 -10.47
CA ARG A 387 -20.14 -1.63 -10.99
C ARG A 387 -19.59 -0.30 -10.49
N GLY A 388 -19.62 -0.09 -9.15
CA GLY A 388 -19.19 1.17 -8.59
C GLY A 388 -18.80 1.11 -7.12
N VAL A 389 -18.25 2.22 -6.65
CA VAL A 389 -17.93 2.43 -5.24
C VAL A 389 -18.77 3.60 -4.71
N THR A 390 -19.47 3.36 -3.61
CA THR A 390 -20.31 4.37 -2.95
C THR A 390 -19.84 4.59 -1.53
N THR A 391 -19.50 5.83 -1.20
CA THR A 391 -19.17 6.23 0.17
C THR A 391 -20.37 6.94 0.79
N LEU A 392 -20.81 6.44 1.93
CA LEU A 392 -21.80 7.12 2.77
C LEU A 392 -21.08 7.82 3.92
N VAL A 393 -21.33 9.10 4.06
CA VAL A 393 -20.87 9.93 5.20
C VAL A 393 -22.08 10.22 6.06
N ILE A 394 -22.12 9.63 7.24
CA ILE A 394 -23.21 9.72 8.21
C ILE A 394 -22.75 10.66 9.33
N ASP A 395 -23.26 11.88 9.35
CA ASP A 395 -22.98 12.84 10.42
C ASP A 395 -23.89 12.57 11.63
N LEU A 396 -23.29 12.53 12.81
CA LEU A 396 -23.95 12.33 14.09
C LEU A 396 -23.96 13.64 14.88
N GLN A 397 -24.99 13.79 15.75
CA GLN A 397 -25.09 14.92 16.68
C GLN A 397 -24.04 14.85 17.78
#